data_3fdbfb375296e63e7dd1258dd58d2681
#
_entry.id   3fdbfb375296e63e7dd1258dd58d2681
#
_cell.length_a   1.000
_cell.length_b   1.000
_cell.length_c   1.000
_cell.angle_alpha   90.00
_cell.angle_beta   90.00
_cell.angle_gamma   90.00
#
_symmetry.space_group_name_H-M   'P 1'
#
loop_
_entity.id
_entity.type
_entity.pdbx_description
1 polymer ?
#
loop_
_entity_poly.entity_id
_entity_poly.type
_entity_poly.pdbx_seq_one_letter_code
_entity_poly.pdbx_strand_id
1 'polypeptide(L)'
;MNGPEDAKLKWEAIRWRSHEDNVRRLRQRIFKATQDGDLATDRNLQKLMLRSWSNTLVSVRQVTQRNAGRSTAGIDGEVALTSPTRMMLAVQVHSQRDSWRPLPVRRVYIPKAGNRAKLRPLGIPVIADRCHQGRVRNALEAEWEARFEPKSYGFRPGCSCQDAIQSIYVTCRGPRAKRVWALDADLATAFDRIDHSRLLEALGSFPAKDMIRDWLKAGVVEAGKGFAPTE
;
A
#
# COMPACT_ATOMS: atom_id res chain seq x y z
N MET A 1 12.23 21.90 -3.08
CA MET A 1 12.86 21.88 -1.73
C MET A 1 12.27 20.72 -0.96
N ASN A 2 12.97 19.62 -0.88
CA ASN A 2 12.45 18.36 -0.36
C ASN A 2 13.56 17.67 0.45
N GLY A 3 14.04 18.35 1.47
CA GLY A 3 15.13 17.83 2.29
C GLY A 3 14.77 17.85 3.78
N PRO A 4 15.58 17.17 4.61
CA PRO A 4 15.40 17.04 6.05
C PRO A 4 15.67 18.34 6.85
N GLU A 5 15.71 19.51 6.23
CA GLU A 5 15.73 20.79 6.95
C GLU A 5 14.54 20.90 7.92
N ASP A 6 13.45 20.18 7.62
CA ASP A 6 12.31 20.01 8.51
C ASP A 6 12.56 19.05 9.70
N ALA A 7 13.70 18.39 9.78
CA ALA A 7 14.02 17.47 10.89
C ALA A 7 14.09 18.18 12.27
N LYS A 8 14.24 19.52 12.26
CA LYS A 8 14.10 20.36 13.46
C LYS A 8 12.65 20.70 13.78
N LEU A 9 11.70 20.44 12.87
CA LEU A 9 10.28 20.69 13.10
C LEU A 9 9.72 19.66 14.07
N LYS A 10 8.95 20.13 15.03
CA LYS A 10 8.15 19.26 15.89
C LYS A 10 7.02 18.65 15.03
N TRP A 11 6.74 17.37 15.22
CA TRP A 11 5.71 16.63 14.49
C TRP A 11 4.34 17.34 14.53
N GLU A 12 4.03 18.01 15.64
CA GLU A 12 2.79 18.78 15.85
C GLU A 12 2.74 20.06 15.01
N ALA A 13 3.88 20.63 14.65
CA ALA A 13 3.97 21.86 13.87
C ALA A 13 3.85 21.63 12.35
N ILE A 14 3.77 20.37 11.91
CA ILE A 14 3.66 20.02 10.49
C ILE A 14 2.31 20.50 9.92
N ARG A 15 2.36 21.27 8.83
CA ARG A 15 1.18 21.68 8.07
C ARG A 15 0.69 20.53 7.18
N TRP A 16 -0.01 19.58 7.76
CA TRP A 16 -0.44 18.34 7.11
C TRP A 16 -1.18 18.54 5.80
N ARG A 17 -2.08 19.53 5.74
CA ARG A 17 -2.85 19.83 4.53
C ARG A 17 -1.93 20.12 3.33
N SER A 18 -0.85 20.88 3.52
CA SER A 18 0.11 21.17 2.45
C SER A 18 0.78 19.90 1.91
N HIS A 19 1.18 18.98 2.80
CA HIS A 19 1.80 17.72 2.39
C HIS A 19 0.81 16.77 1.72
N GLU A 20 -0.41 16.67 2.23
CA GLU A 20 -1.49 15.88 1.62
C GLU A 20 -1.86 16.42 0.24
N ASP A 21 -1.93 17.75 0.08
CA ASP A 21 -2.19 18.40 -1.21
C ASP A 21 -1.04 18.16 -2.22
N ASN A 22 0.20 18.14 -1.77
CA ASN A 22 1.35 17.82 -2.63
C ASN A 22 1.26 16.38 -3.15
N VAL A 23 0.97 15.41 -2.26
CA VAL A 23 0.80 14.00 -2.65
C VAL A 23 -0.40 13.85 -3.59
N ARG A 24 -1.54 14.50 -3.30
CA ARG A 24 -2.72 14.46 -4.15
C ARG A 24 -2.43 15.00 -5.55
N ARG A 25 -1.76 16.16 -5.67
CA ARG A 25 -1.39 16.73 -6.97
C ARG A 25 -0.47 15.81 -7.77
N LEU A 26 0.50 15.17 -7.14
CA LEU A 26 1.36 14.21 -7.83
C LEU A 26 0.58 12.99 -8.31
N ARG A 27 -0.32 12.45 -7.48
CA ARG A 27 -1.21 11.34 -7.87
C ARG A 27 -2.08 11.69 -9.08
N GLN A 28 -2.67 12.89 -9.10
CA GLN A 28 -3.48 13.36 -10.22
C GLN A 28 -2.65 13.47 -11.51
N ARG A 29 -1.41 13.93 -11.42
CA ARG A 29 -0.52 14.04 -12.57
C ARG A 29 -0.07 12.67 -13.09
N ILE A 30 0.24 11.71 -12.20
CA ILE A 30 0.54 10.32 -12.56
C ILE A 30 -0.67 9.72 -13.28
N PHE A 31 -1.85 9.81 -12.69
CA PHE A 31 -3.09 9.32 -13.27
C PHE A 31 -3.32 9.88 -14.69
N LYS A 32 -3.16 11.19 -14.86
CA LYS A 32 -3.33 11.84 -16.17
C LYS A 32 -2.29 11.37 -17.19
N ALA A 33 -1.00 11.31 -16.81
CA ALA A 33 0.06 10.83 -17.69
C ALA A 33 -0.20 9.38 -18.14
N THR A 34 -0.69 8.52 -17.24
CA THR A 34 -1.08 7.14 -17.59
C THR A 34 -2.25 7.11 -18.56
N GLN A 35 -3.29 7.92 -18.36
CA GLN A 35 -4.43 8.02 -19.29
C GLN A 35 -4.01 8.51 -20.68
N ASP A 36 -3.06 9.43 -20.74
CA ASP A 36 -2.52 9.97 -22.00
C ASP A 36 -1.51 9.02 -22.68
N GLY A 37 -1.14 7.90 -22.04
CA GLY A 37 -0.14 6.96 -22.54
C GLY A 37 1.30 7.49 -22.48
N ASP A 38 1.55 8.60 -21.78
CA ASP A 38 2.88 9.19 -21.61
C ASP A 38 3.68 8.47 -20.51
N LEU A 39 4.23 7.32 -20.86
CA LEU A 39 5.01 6.48 -19.95
C LEU A 39 6.26 7.20 -19.41
N ALA A 40 6.88 8.09 -20.17
CA ALA A 40 8.07 8.81 -19.73
C ALA A 40 7.75 9.78 -18.61
N THR A 41 6.71 10.59 -18.79
CA THR A 41 6.20 11.51 -17.75
C THR A 41 5.69 10.74 -16.53
N ASP A 42 4.95 9.65 -16.73
CA ASP A 42 4.47 8.78 -15.64
C ASP A 42 5.63 8.31 -14.76
N ARG A 43 6.67 7.70 -15.34
CA ARG A 43 7.85 7.22 -14.61
C ARG A 43 8.63 8.33 -13.90
N ASN A 44 8.73 9.50 -14.51
CA ASN A 44 9.38 10.65 -13.88
C ASN A 44 8.59 11.18 -12.68
N LEU A 45 7.27 11.24 -12.78
CA LEU A 45 6.38 11.64 -11.68
C LEU A 45 6.39 10.61 -10.54
N GLN A 46 6.45 9.30 -10.84
CA GLN A 46 6.59 8.26 -9.84
C GLN A 46 7.92 8.36 -9.09
N LYS A 47 9.04 8.61 -9.80
CA LYS A 47 10.35 8.89 -9.16
C LYS A 47 10.26 10.12 -8.25
N LEU A 48 9.61 11.18 -8.70
CA LEU A 48 9.39 12.39 -7.88
C LEU A 48 8.54 12.09 -6.64
N MET A 49 7.46 11.30 -6.77
CA MET A 49 6.63 10.85 -5.64
C MET A 49 7.46 10.06 -4.62
N LEU A 50 8.25 9.09 -5.07
CA LEU A 50 9.09 8.24 -4.22
C LEU A 50 10.19 9.04 -3.49
N ARG A 51 10.67 10.14 -4.06
CA ARG A 51 11.65 11.05 -3.45
C ARG A 51 11.03 12.16 -2.60
N SER A 52 9.73 12.31 -2.64
CA SER A 52 9.01 13.39 -1.97
C SER A 52 9.02 13.25 -0.45
N TRP A 53 9.48 14.28 0.26
CA TRP A 53 9.35 14.38 1.71
C TRP A 53 7.87 14.37 2.15
N SER A 54 7.00 15.06 1.40
CA SER A 54 5.56 15.03 1.66
C SER A 54 4.98 13.63 1.61
N ASN A 55 5.41 12.80 0.65
CA ASN A 55 4.98 11.40 0.57
C ASN A 55 5.48 10.59 1.78
N THR A 56 6.71 10.81 2.22
CA THR A 56 7.24 10.17 3.44
C THR A 56 6.42 10.55 4.67
N LEU A 57 6.20 11.83 4.91
CA LEU A 57 5.42 12.32 6.06
C LEU A 57 3.99 11.75 6.08
N VAL A 58 3.29 11.81 4.95
CA VAL A 58 1.91 11.30 4.83
C VAL A 58 1.86 9.80 5.07
N SER A 59 2.84 9.04 4.56
CA SER A 59 2.92 7.58 4.76
C SER A 59 3.21 7.22 6.21
N VAL A 60 4.17 7.90 6.86
CA VAL A 60 4.46 7.70 8.29
C VAL A 60 3.23 8.05 9.14
N ARG A 61 2.57 9.18 8.85
CA ARG A 61 1.33 9.55 9.55
C ARG A 61 0.25 8.50 9.40
N GLN A 62 0.05 7.98 8.19
CA GLN A 62 -0.95 6.94 7.94
C GLN A 62 -0.66 5.70 8.79
N VAL A 63 0.59 5.23 8.81
CA VAL A 63 0.98 3.99 9.52
C VAL A 63 0.96 4.16 11.03
N THR A 64 1.46 5.30 11.56
CA THR A 64 1.70 5.49 12.99
C THR A 64 0.61 6.22 13.76
N GLN A 65 -0.34 6.84 13.04
CA GLN A 65 -1.45 7.57 13.69
C GLN A 65 -2.83 7.08 13.24
N ARG A 66 -3.04 6.86 11.93
CA ARG A 66 -4.38 6.58 11.39
C ARG A 66 -4.73 5.10 11.34
N ASN A 67 -3.74 4.22 11.11
CA ASN A 67 -3.97 2.77 11.03
C ASN A 67 -4.27 2.17 12.40
N ALA A 68 -5.23 1.24 12.45
CA ALA A 68 -5.56 0.49 13.67
C ALA A 68 -4.34 -0.32 14.20
N GLY A 69 -3.51 -0.85 13.30
CA GLY A 69 -2.30 -1.61 13.65
C GLY A 69 -1.08 -0.77 14.06
N ARG A 70 -1.23 0.53 14.37
CA ARG A 70 -0.12 1.43 14.71
C ARG A 70 0.70 1.00 15.93
N SER A 71 0.10 0.30 16.88
CA SER A 71 0.74 -0.22 18.09
C SER A 71 1.26 -1.66 17.95
N THR A 72 1.08 -2.28 16.78
CA THR A 72 1.51 -3.66 16.54
C THR A 72 2.89 -3.67 15.91
N ALA A 73 3.90 -4.09 16.68
CA ALA A 73 5.29 -4.21 16.20
C ALA A 73 5.48 -5.38 15.23
N GLY A 74 6.46 -5.27 14.34
CA GLY A 74 6.99 -6.36 13.53
C GLY A 74 7.89 -7.31 14.34
N ILE A 75 8.88 -7.91 13.65
CA ILE A 75 9.87 -8.79 14.29
C ILE A 75 10.91 -8.00 15.11
N ASP A 76 11.12 -6.74 14.79
CA ASP A 76 12.04 -5.80 15.45
C ASP A 76 11.53 -5.28 16.80
N GLY A 77 10.25 -5.47 17.12
CA GLY A 77 9.62 -4.93 18.31
C GLY A 77 9.36 -3.42 18.27
N GLU A 78 9.70 -2.73 17.18
CA GLU A 78 9.66 -1.28 17.08
C GLU A 78 8.27 -0.74 16.77
N VAL A 79 7.91 0.38 17.42
CA VAL A 79 6.71 1.19 17.17
C VAL A 79 7.04 2.68 17.29
N ALA A 80 6.24 3.53 16.65
CA ALA A 80 6.40 4.99 16.71
C ALA A 80 5.09 5.64 17.16
N LEU A 81 4.88 5.72 18.47
CA LEU A 81 3.61 6.18 19.06
C LEU A 81 3.65 7.63 19.54
N THR A 82 4.84 8.21 19.75
CA THR A 82 5.03 9.60 20.18
C THR A 82 5.45 10.50 19.03
N SER A 83 5.27 11.80 19.16
CA SER A 83 5.69 12.77 18.15
C SER A 83 7.19 12.72 17.84
N PRO A 84 8.09 12.64 18.82
CA PRO A 84 9.52 12.49 18.54
C PRO A 84 9.84 11.21 17.77
N THR A 85 9.28 10.06 18.18
CA THR A 85 9.56 8.78 17.52
C THR A 85 9.01 8.73 16.10
N ARG A 86 7.87 9.38 15.82
CA ARG A 86 7.33 9.52 14.45
C ARG A 86 8.23 10.38 13.57
N MET A 87 8.77 11.48 14.10
CA MET A 87 9.69 12.32 13.34
C MET A 87 11.00 11.59 13.05
N MET A 88 11.57 10.88 14.03
CA MET A 88 12.77 10.06 13.84
C MET A 88 12.53 9.00 12.76
N LEU A 89 11.41 8.28 12.81
CA LEU A 89 11.02 7.30 11.80
C LEU A 89 10.87 7.95 10.42
N ALA A 90 10.28 9.16 10.33
CA ALA A 90 10.13 9.85 9.05
C ALA A 90 11.48 10.22 8.44
N VAL A 91 12.42 10.71 9.23
CA VAL A 91 13.79 11.00 8.79
C VAL A 91 14.50 9.72 8.34
N GLN A 92 14.42 8.66 9.12
CA GLN A 92 14.99 7.35 8.80
C GLN A 92 14.45 6.81 7.47
N VAL A 93 13.12 6.72 7.34
CA VAL A 93 12.45 6.23 6.11
C VAL A 93 12.80 7.10 4.89
N HIS A 94 12.98 8.41 5.09
CA HIS A 94 13.35 9.29 3.98
C HIS A 94 14.82 9.13 3.57
N SER A 95 15.73 9.06 4.53
CA SER A 95 17.17 8.91 4.26
C SER A 95 17.52 7.55 3.67
N GLN A 96 16.81 6.50 4.10
CA GLN A 96 17.04 5.12 3.65
C GLN A 96 16.18 4.72 2.44
N ARG A 97 15.48 5.65 1.80
CA ARG A 97 14.51 5.36 0.73
C ARG A 97 15.05 4.57 -0.46
N ASP A 98 16.35 4.70 -0.73
CA ASP A 98 17.02 4.04 -1.86
C ASP A 98 17.89 2.84 -1.42
N SER A 99 18.16 2.70 -0.11
CA SER A 99 19.02 1.66 0.48
C SER A 99 18.32 0.71 1.44
N TRP A 100 17.02 0.92 1.69
CA TRP A 100 16.26 0.08 2.60
C TRP A 100 16.23 -1.38 2.15
N ARG A 101 16.44 -2.29 3.11
CA ARG A 101 16.27 -3.74 2.93
C ARG A 101 15.15 -4.22 3.83
N PRO A 102 14.12 -4.86 3.27
CA PRO A 102 13.00 -5.40 4.03
C PRO A 102 13.44 -6.44 5.04
N LEU A 103 12.75 -6.46 6.18
CA LEU A 103 12.88 -7.52 7.15
C LEU A 103 11.77 -8.56 6.96
N PRO A 104 11.98 -9.82 7.41
CA PRO A 104 10.95 -10.85 7.39
C PRO A 104 9.69 -10.40 8.12
N VAL A 105 8.53 -10.86 7.66
CA VAL A 105 7.25 -10.55 8.34
C VAL A 105 7.04 -11.49 9.53
N ARG A 106 6.51 -10.94 10.62
CA ARG A 106 6.10 -11.74 11.79
C ARG A 106 4.75 -12.39 11.50
N ARG A 107 4.70 -13.72 11.51
CA ARG A 107 3.47 -14.50 11.32
C ARG A 107 2.69 -14.59 12.61
N VAL A 108 1.43 -14.26 12.56
CA VAL A 108 0.46 -14.49 13.63
C VAL A 108 -0.82 -15.08 13.04
N TYR A 109 -1.58 -15.80 13.87
CA TYR A 109 -2.82 -16.43 13.43
C TYR A 109 -4.01 -15.77 14.15
N ILE A 110 -5.00 -15.35 13.38
CA ILE A 110 -6.24 -14.77 13.92
C ILE A 110 -7.44 -15.65 13.58
N PRO A 111 -8.40 -15.82 14.50
CA PRO A 111 -9.62 -16.57 14.20
C PRO A 111 -10.40 -15.94 13.05
N LYS A 112 -10.97 -16.77 12.17
CA LYS A 112 -11.88 -16.29 11.13
C LYS A 112 -13.22 -15.88 11.75
N ALA A 113 -13.80 -14.79 11.22
CA ALA A 113 -15.16 -14.39 11.58
C ALA A 113 -16.14 -15.55 11.29
N GLY A 114 -17.00 -15.86 12.24
CA GLY A 114 -17.99 -16.95 12.13
C GLY A 114 -17.46 -18.37 12.36
N ASN A 115 -16.15 -18.60 12.42
CA ASN A 115 -15.57 -19.92 12.74
C ASN A 115 -14.23 -19.79 13.47
N ARG A 116 -14.28 -19.77 14.79
CA ARG A 116 -13.09 -19.62 15.65
C ARG A 116 -12.09 -20.77 15.56
N ALA A 117 -12.50 -21.96 15.11
CA ALA A 117 -11.63 -23.10 14.91
C ALA A 117 -10.72 -22.94 13.66
N LYS A 118 -11.14 -22.11 12.70
CA LYS A 118 -10.35 -21.81 11.52
C LYS A 118 -9.53 -20.55 11.73
N LEU A 119 -8.21 -20.65 11.59
CA LEU A 119 -7.28 -19.54 11.71
C LEU A 119 -6.95 -18.94 10.35
N ARG A 120 -6.74 -17.62 10.32
CA ARG A 120 -6.20 -16.89 9.17
C ARG A 120 -4.76 -16.47 9.50
N PRO A 121 -3.77 -16.87 8.69
CA PRO A 121 -2.43 -16.35 8.83
C PRO A 121 -2.38 -14.86 8.49
N LEU A 122 -1.67 -14.08 9.29
CA LEU A 122 -1.44 -12.65 9.07
C LEU A 122 0.06 -12.38 9.18
N GLY A 123 0.64 -11.77 8.15
CA GLY A 123 2.02 -11.29 8.16
C GLY A 123 2.07 -9.85 8.64
N ILE A 124 2.88 -9.57 9.66
CA ILE A 124 3.05 -8.23 10.23
C ILE A 124 4.46 -7.74 9.89
N PRO A 125 4.61 -6.83 8.89
CA PRO A 125 5.90 -6.22 8.58
C PRO A 125 6.33 -5.28 9.71
N VAL A 126 7.62 -4.96 9.78
CA VAL A 126 8.15 -3.91 10.66
C VAL A 126 7.56 -2.54 10.29
N ILE A 127 7.55 -1.61 11.24
CA ILE A 127 6.88 -0.32 11.06
C ILE A 127 7.51 0.49 9.91
N ALA A 128 8.83 0.41 9.74
CA ALA A 128 9.54 1.06 8.65
C ALA A 128 9.13 0.50 7.27
N ASP A 129 9.00 -0.82 7.12
CA ASP A 129 8.50 -1.45 5.89
C ASP A 129 7.10 -0.97 5.54
N ARG A 130 6.19 -0.91 6.52
CA ARG A 130 4.83 -0.38 6.29
C ARG A 130 4.86 1.06 5.77
N CYS A 131 5.80 1.88 6.26
CA CYS A 131 5.96 3.25 5.78
C CYS A 131 6.50 3.28 4.35
N HIS A 132 7.48 2.44 4.00
CA HIS A 132 7.97 2.30 2.63
C HIS A 132 6.90 1.78 1.69
N GLN A 133 6.12 0.76 2.10
CA GLN A 133 4.96 0.25 1.35
C GLN A 133 3.91 1.35 1.12
N GLY A 134 3.65 2.20 2.13
CA GLY A 134 2.78 3.36 1.97
C GLY A 134 3.27 4.35 0.91
N ARG A 135 4.58 4.63 0.88
CA ARG A 135 5.21 5.52 -0.11
C ARG A 135 5.12 4.93 -1.53
N VAL A 136 5.40 3.64 -1.68
CA VAL A 136 5.31 2.91 -2.95
C VAL A 136 3.87 2.85 -3.43
N ARG A 137 2.92 2.54 -2.54
CA ARG A 137 1.50 2.53 -2.86
C ARG A 137 1.04 3.88 -3.41
N ASN A 138 1.42 5.00 -2.80
CA ASN A 138 1.02 6.32 -3.26
C ASN A 138 1.50 6.63 -4.69
N ALA A 139 2.63 6.07 -5.11
CA ALA A 139 3.15 6.23 -6.46
C ALA A 139 2.49 5.26 -7.47
N LEU A 140 2.25 4.01 -7.06
CA LEU A 140 1.76 2.94 -7.94
C LEU A 140 0.24 2.98 -8.13
N GLU A 141 -0.52 3.23 -7.05
CA GLU A 141 -1.98 3.20 -7.05
C GLU A 141 -2.59 4.17 -8.08
N ALA A 142 -1.97 5.33 -8.31
CA ALA A 142 -2.47 6.32 -9.26
C ALA A 142 -2.36 5.84 -10.72
N GLU A 143 -1.29 5.13 -11.08
CA GLU A 143 -1.14 4.49 -12.39
C GLU A 143 -2.17 3.38 -12.58
N TRP A 144 -2.30 2.49 -11.60
CA TRP A 144 -3.22 1.36 -11.71
C TRP A 144 -4.69 1.78 -11.68
N GLU A 145 -5.03 2.83 -10.93
CA GLU A 145 -6.38 3.39 -10.93
C GLU A 145 -6.81 3.87 -12.32
N ALA A 146 -5.88 4.39 -13.12
CA ALA A 146 -6.15 4.80 -14.50
C ALA A 146 -6.37 3.62 -15.46
N ARG A 147 -5.90 2.42 -15.08
CA ARG A 147 -5.99 1.19 -15.91
C ARG A 147 -7.12 0.25 -15.49
N PHE A 148 -7.62 0.35 -14.27
CA PHE A 148 -8.65 -0.56 -13.76
C PHE A 148 -9.97 -0.41 -14.48
N GLU A 149 -10.65 -1.54 -14.66
CA GLU A 149 -12.00 -1.60 -15.19
C GLU A 149 -12.98 -0.73 -14.36
N PRO A 150 -13.84 0.08 -15.01
CA PRO A 150 -14.73 1.01 -14.30
C PRO A 150 -15.68 0.33 -13.31
N LYS A 151 -15.98 -0.97 -13.51
CA LYS A 151 -16.89 -1.76 -12.66
C LYS A 151 -16.17 -2.65 -11.64
N SER A 152 -14.88 -2.47 -11.44
CA SER A 152 -14.13 -3.09 -10.36
C SER A 152 -14.15 -2.17 -9.14
N TYR A 153 -14.69 -2.63 -8.00
CA TYR A 153 -14.93 -1.79 -6.81
C TYR A 153 -14.02 -2.12 -5.63
N GLY A 154 -13.52 -3.35 -5.56
CA GLY A 154 -12.76 -3.83 -4.41
C GLY A 154 -11.43 -3.12 -4.22
N PHE A 155 -11.16 -2.62 -3.00
CA PHE A 155 -9.89 -2.00 -2.57
C PHE A 155 -9.44 -0.77 -3.36
N ARG A 156 -10.34 -0.13 -4.10
CA ARG A 156 -10.06 1.08 -4.89
C ARG A 156 -10.39 2.35 -4.11
N PRO A 157 -9.60 3.43 -4.27
CA PRO A 157 -9.90 4.73 -3.68
C PRO A 157 -11.27 5.27 -4.14
N GLY A 158 -12.08 5.74 -3.19
CA GLY A 158 -13.40 6.31 -3.50
C GLY A 158 -14.47 5.31 -3.90
N CYS A 159 -14.18 4.02 -3.90
CA CYS A 159 -15.16 2.95 -4.15
C CYS A 159 -15.56 2.27 -2.84
N SER A 160 -16.83 1.94 -2.71
CA SER A 160 -17.40 1.25 -1.56
C SER A 160 -18.19 0.01 -1.96
N CYS A 161 -18.52 -0.84 -0.99
CA CYS A 161 -19.40 -1.98 -1.26
C CYS A 161 -20.81 -1.52 -1.67
N GLN A 162 -21.26 -0.35 -1.22
CA GLN A 162 -22.54 0.24 -1.60
C GLN A 162 -22.58 0.58 -3.10
N ASP A 163 -21.47 1.09 -3.66
CA ASP A 163 -21.36 1.38 -5.09
C ASP A 163 -21.47 0.09 -5.92
N ALA A 164 -20.82 -1.00 -5.46
CA ALA A 164 -20.93 -2.31 -6.10
C ALA A 164 -22.39 -2.83 -6.06
N ILE A 165 -23.05 -2.77 -4.89
CA ILE A 165 -24.44 -3.16 -4.72
C ILE A 165 -25.35 -2.35 -5.64
N GLN A 166 -25.17 -1.00 -5.67
CA GLN A 166 -25.93 -0.11 -6.53
C GLN A 166 -25.76 -0.47 -8.01
N SER A 167 -24.54 -0.77 -8.43
CA SER A 167 -24.26 -1.18 -9.83
C SER A 167 -24.97 -2.49 -10.21
N ILE A 168 -24.95 -3.48 -9.30
CA ILE A 168 -25.67 -4.76 -9.50
C ILE A 168 -27.18 -4.50 -9.58
N TYR A 169 -27.71 -3.73 -8.61
CA TYR A 169 -29.15 -3.41 -8.56
C TYR A 169 -29.63 -2.73 -9.85
N VAL A 170 -28.94 -1.70 -10.32
CA VAL A 170 -29.29 -0.98 -11.55
C VAL A 170 -29.19 -1.89 -12.78
N THR A 171 -28.23 -2.82 -12.80
CA THR A 171 -28.02 -3.72 -13.94
C THR A 171 -29.10 -4.82 -14.02
N CYS A 172 -29.56 -5.30 -12.85
CA CYS A 172 -30.43 -6.47 -12.77
C CYS A 172 -31.91 -6.14 -12.57
N ARG A 173 -32.27 -4.87 -12.26
CA ARG A 173 -33.68 -4.51 -11.98
C ARG A 173 -34.48 -4.23 -13.25
N GLY A 174 -35.77 -4.57 -13.14
CA GLY A 174 -36.81 -4.16 -14.09
C GLY A 174 -37.05 -5.16 -15.24
N PRO A 175 -38.19 -5.02 -15.94
CA PRO A 175 -38.65 -5.99 -16.96
C PRO A 175 -37.79 -5.99 -18.23
N ARG A 176 -36.87 -5.00 -18.39
CA ARG A 176 -35.93 -4.94 -19.52
C ARG A 176 -34.52 -5.40 -19.14
N ALA A 177 -34.32 -5.98 -17.95
CA ALA A 177 -33.03 -6.51 -17.55
C ALA A 177 -32.61 -7.65 -18.49
N LYS A 178 -31.50 -7.47 -19.21
CA LYS A 178 -30.97 -8.49 -20.15
C LYS A 178 -30.11 -9.54 -19.47
N ARG A 179 -29.59 -9.24 -18.26
CA ARG A 179 -28.69 -10.13 -17.51
C ARG A 179 -29.48 -10.82 -16.42
N VAL A 180 -29.74 -12.10 -16.62
CA VAL A 180 -30.53 -12.94 -15.72
C VAL A 180 -29.72 -14.02 -14.99
N TRP A 181 -28.42 -14.10 -15.31
CA TRP A 181 -27.49 -15.01 -14.68
C TRP A 181 -26.41 -14.24 -13.91
N ALA A 182 -26.08 -14.72 -12.73
CA ALA A 182 -24.96 -14.22 -11.94
C ALA A 182 -23.91 -15.33 -11.80
N LEU A 183 -22.66 -15.00 -12.09
CA LEU A 183 -21.51 -15.85 -11.76
C LEU A 183 -20.94 -15.36 -10.43
N ASP A 184 -21.00 -16.21 -9.40
CA ASP A 184 -20.28 -16.02 -8.14
C ASP A 184 -19.00 -16.85 -8.17
N ALA A 185 -17.84 -16.18 -8.17
CA ALA A 185 -16.55 -16.83 -8.27
C ALA A 185 -15.56 -16.22 -7.25
N ASP A 186 -14.82 -17.07 -6.56
CA ASP A 186 -13.75 -16.69 -5.65
C ASP A 186 -12.44 -17.40 -5.99
N LEU A 187 -11.32 -16.70 -5.77
CA LEU A 187 -9.98 -17.26 -6.01
C LEU A 187 -9.45 -17.87 -4.71
N ALA A 188 -9.35 -19.20 -4.68
CA ALA A 188 -8.79 -19.90 -3.53
C ALA A 188 -7.33 -19.51 -3.31
N THR A 189 -7.01 -19.03 -2.09
CA THR A 189 -5.64 -18.65 -1.67
C THR A 189 -4.93 -17.69 -2.65
N ALA A 190 -5.67 -16.70 -3.21
CA ALA A 190 -5.18 -15.84 -4.28
C ALA A 190 -3.82 -15.19 -3.96
N PHE A 191 -3.66 -14.65 -2.75
CA PHE A 191 -2.42 -13.99 -2.34
C PHE A 191 -1.26 -14.96 -2.08
N ASP A 192 -1.55 -16.20 -1.67
CA ASP A 192 -0.53 -17.22 -1.40
C ASP A 192 -0.03 -17.90 -2.70
N ARG A 193 -0.75 -17.71 -3.82
CA ARG A 193 -0.47 -18.33 -5.12
C ARG A 193 -0.15 -17.32 -6.23
N ILE A 194 0.06 -16.07 -5.89
CA ILE A 194 0.50 -15.07 -6.85
C ILE A 194 1.88 -15.45 -7.41
N ASP A 195 1.95 -15.55 -8.74
CA ASP A 195 3.23 -15.71 -9.44
C ASP A 195 4.04 -14.41 -9.33
N HIS A 196 5.11 -14.44 -8.56
CA HIS A 196 5.97 -13.29 -8.32
C HIS A 196 6.60 -12.75 -9.60
N SER A 197 6.96 -13.64 -10.55
CA SER A 197 7.57 -13.24 -11.81
C SER A 197 6.59 -12.45 -12.67
N ARG A 198 5.35 -12.93 -12.80
CA ARG A 198 4.28 -12.23 -13.54
C ARG A 198 3.90 -10.92 -12.87
N LEU A 199 3.85 -10.88 -11.53
CA LEU A 199 3.59 -9.64 -10.80
C LEU A 199 4.69 -8.60 -11.09
N LEU A 200 5.96 -9.01 -11.06
CA LEU A 200 7.08 -8.12 -11.36
C LEU A 200 7.12 -7.71 -12.84
N GLU A 201 6.72 -8.59 -13.75
CA GLU A 201 6.57 -8.24 -15.16
C GLU A 201 5.48 -7.18 -15.37
N ALA A 202 4.33 -7.34 -14.75
CA ALA A 202 3.22 -6.38 -14.82
C ALA A 202 3.60 -4.97 -14.31
N LEU A 203 4.54 -4.86 -13.37
CA LEU A 203 5.06 -3.58 -12.90
C LEU A 203 5.92 -2.87 -13.96
N GLY A 204 6.39 -3.58 -15.00
CA GLY A 204 7.21 -3.02 -16.07
C GLY A 204 8.45 -2.29 -15.55
N SER A 205 8.58 -1.01 -15.91
CA SER A 205 9.68 -0.12 -15.51
C SER A 205 9.38 0.73 -14.28
N PHE A 206 8.48 0.28 -13.39
CA PHE A 206 8.15 1.02 -12.16
C PHE A 206 9.41 1.27 -11.30
N PRO A 207 9.65 2.52 -10.83
CA PRO A 207 10.94 2.88 -10.23
C PRO A 207 11.28 2.16 -8.92
N ALA A 208 10.28 1.66 -8.17
CA ALA A 208 10.50 0.90 -6.94
C ALA A 208 10.27 -0.62 -7.13
N LYS A 209 10.39 -1.15 -8.35
CA LYS A 209 10.21 -2.57 -8.67
C LYS A 209 11.14 -3.47 -7.85
N ASP A 210 12.39 -3.07 -7.66
CA ASP A 210 13.37 -3.85 -6.89
C ASP A 210 12.99 -3.94 -5.41
N MET A 211 12.49 -2.85 -4.83
CA MET A 211 11.99 -2.85 -3.45
C MET A 211 10.77 -3.80 -3.29
N ILE A 212 9.88 -3.85 -4.29
CA ILE A 212 8.75 -4.80 -4.29
C ILE A 212 9.27 -6.23 -4.38
N ARG A 213 10.26 -6.50 -5.23
CA ARG A 213 10.94 -7.82 -5.31
C ARG A 213 11.53 -8.23 -3.97
N ASP A 214 12.19 -7.31 -3.30
CA ASP A 214 12.81 -7.57 -2.00
C ASP A 214 11.73 -7.88 -0.93
N TRP A 215 10.58 -7.21 -0.93
CA TRP A 215 9.46 -7.56 -0.04
C TRP A 215 8.88 -8.95 -0.32
N LEU A 216 8.74 -9.32 -1.58
CA LEU A 216 8.27 -10.67 -1.95
C LEU A 216 9.21 -11.77 -1.47
N LYS A 217 10.50 -11.46 -1.33
CA LYS A 217 11.55 -12.38 -0.89
C LYS A 217 11.90 -12.27 0.61
N ALA A 218 11.30 -11.34 1.34
CA ALA A 218 11.70 -11.05 2.72
C ALA A 218 11.50 -12.22 3.70
N GLY A 219 10.66 -13.18 3.35
CA GLY A 219 10.39 -14.35 4.20
C GLY A 219 9.48 -14.04 5.38
N VAL A 220 9.26 -15.08 6.17
CA VAL A 220 8.33 -15.10 7.30
C VAL A 220 9.02 -15.66 8.52
N VAL A 221 8.80 -15.05 9.68
CA VAL A 221 9.21 -15.61 10.98
C VAL A 221 7.95 -15.96 11.76
N GLU A 222 7.89 -17.22 12.20
CA GLU A 222 6.78 -17.73 13.00
C GLU A 222 7.29 -18.18 14.37
N ALA A 223 6.59 -17.79 15.44
CA ALA A 223 6.94 -18.17 16.80
C ALA A 223 6.95 -19.71 16.94
N GLY A 224 8.06 -20.26 17.43
CA GLY A 224 8.26 -21.71 17.61
C GLY A 224 8.67 -22.47 16.34
N LYS A 225 8.65 -21.86 15.14
CA LYS A 225 9.07 -22.52 13.89
C LYS A 225 10.29 -21.87 13.22
N GLY A 226 10.61 -20.63 13.62
CA GLY A 226 11.74 -19.89 13.06
C GLY A 226 11.44 -19.21 11.73
N PHE A 227 12.49 -18.99 10.93
CA PHE A 227 12.43 -18.33 9.62
C PHE A 227 12.04 -19.31 8.52
N ALA A 228 11.12 -18.90 7.64
CA ALA A 228 10.80 -19.57 6.39
C ALA A 228 10.91 -18.58 5.22
N PRO A 229 11.58 -18.94 4.12
CA PRO A 229 11.57 -18.12 2.91
C PRO A 229 10.17 -18.07 2.31
N THR A 230 9.88 -17.02 1.54
CA THR A 230 8.72 -16.97 0.63
C THR A 230 9.17 -17.47 -0.74
N GLU A 231 8.45 -18.42 -1.29
CA GLU A 231 8.69 -18.97 -2.65
C GLU A 231 8.27 -17.99 -3.75
#